data_7ec6938a7dc28f62fd74f8b08c4de76c
#
_entry.id   7ec6938a7dc28f62fd74f8b08c4de76c
#
_cell.length_a   1.000
_cell.length_b   1.000
_cell.length_c   1.000
_cell.angle_alpha   90.00
_cell.angle_beta   90.00
_cell.angle_gamma   90.00
#
_symmetry.space_group_name_H-M   'P 1'
#
loop_
_entity.id
_entity.type
_entity.pdbx_description
1 polymer ?
#
loop_
_entity_poly.entity_id
_entity_poly.type
_entity_poly.pdbx_seq_one_letter_code
_entity_poly.pdbx_strand_id
1 'polypeptide(L)'
;RIASDIKADDNGAWAKLLGNWGHASGNDNATGYQTSTYGVLLGLDGELFDDGRLGVMTGYTRTSLDGGYQSDAHSDNYHLGLYGNKRFGALALRAGGTYTWHRIDTSRSVNYGAQSDREKASYNARTGQLFIESGYDWTNDTVNLEPFANLAYTHYRNEGINEHGGAAALRGDKQSQSATASTLGLRADTQWQADSVAIALRGELGWQHQYGKLERKTQLMFKRTDAAFDVNSVPVSRDGAVLKAGVDVAVNKNAVLSLGYGGQLSSNHQDNSVNAGMTWRF
;
A
#
# COMPACT_ATOMS: atom_id res chain seq x y z
N ARG A 1 5.93 1.77 -15.10
CA ARG A 1 6.93 1.26 -16.04
C ARG A 1 7.16 2.21 -17.21
N ILE A 2 6.12 2.82 -17.74
CA ILE A 2 6.26 3.80 -18.83
C ILE A 2 7.01 5.04 -18.40
N ALA A 3 6.81 5.49 -17.18
CA ALA A 3 7.59 6.58 -16.66
C ALA A 3 9.09 6.25 -16.59
N SER A 4 9.44 4.96 -16.46
CA SER A 4 10.82 4.52 -16.49
C SER A 4 11.35 4.26 -17.89
N ASP A 5 10.45 4.02 -18.86
CA ASP A 5 10.85 3.69 -20.23
C ASP A 5 11.02 4.95 -21.10
N ILE A 6 10.44 6.06 -20.69
CA ILE A 6 10.47 7.28 -21.51
C ILE A 6 11.82 7.95 -21.54
N LYS A 7 12.61 7.85 -20.50
CA LYS A 7 14.04 8.21 -20.46
C LYS A 7 14.68 7.64 -19.21
N ALA A 8 15.27 6.50 -19.33
CA ALA A 8 15.88 5.81 -18.20
C ALA A 8 17.07 6.58 -17.58
N ASP A 9 17.65 7.49 -18.33
CA ASP A 9 18.87 8.18 -17.92
C ASP A 9 18.62 9.48 -17.15
N ASP A 10 17.40 10.02 -17.17
CA ASP A 10 17.11 11.28 -16.53
C ASP A 10 16.71 11.09 -15.06
N ASN A 11 17.07 12.05 -14.23
CA ASN A 11 16.56 12.13 -12.86
C ASN A 11 15.05 12.38 -12.90
N GLY A 12 14.35 11.89 -11.89
CA GLY A 12 12.89 11.98 -11.84
C GLY A 12 12.40 12.50 -10.50
N ALA A 13 11.30 13.24 -10.57
CA ALA A 13 10.48 13.58 -9.41
C ALA A 13 9.06 13.11 -9.68
N TRP A 14 8.38 12.64 -8.66
CA TRP A 14 7.01 12.21 -8.81
C TRP A 14 6.17 12.61 -7.60
N ALA A 15 4.89 12.79 -7.85
CA ALA A 15 3.89 13.03 -6.83
C ALA A 15 2.70 12.12 -7.10
N LYS A 16 2.10 11.59 -6.06
CA LYS A 16 0.99 10.65 -6.17
C LYS A 16 -0.06 10.96 -5.13
N LEU A 17 -1.29 11.09 -5.57
CA LEU A 17 -2.47 11.12 -4.70
C LEU A 17 -3.07 9.71 -4.67
N LEU A 18 -3.50 9.29 -3.51
CA LEU A 18 -4.05 7.95 -3.34
C LEU A 18 -5.28 7.92 -2.47
N GLY A 19 -6.13 6.97 -2.76
CA GLY A 19 -7.25 6.61 -1.93
C GLY A 19 -7.39 5.08 -1.88
N ASN A 20 -7.71 4.56 -0.71
CA ASN A 20 -7.87 3.12 -0.49
C ASN A 20 -9.10 2.90 0.37
N TRP A 21 -9.91 1.92 0.02
CA TRP A 21 -11.07 1.50 0.79
C TRP A 21 -11.02 0.01 1.00
N GLY A 22 -11.12 -0.39 2.27
CA GLY A 22 -11.11 -1.78 2.67
C GLY A 22 -12.39 -2.14 3.40
N HIS A 23 -12.81 -3.38 3.19
CA HIS A 23 -13.99 -3.95 3.84
C HIS A 23 -13.73 -5.39 4.21
N ALA A 24 -14.01 -5.74 5.45
CA ALA A 24 -13.99 -7.12 5.91
C ALA A 24 -15.36 -7.48 6.46
N SER A 25 -15.89 -8.62 6.02
CA SER A 25 -17.16 -9.13 6.50
C SER A 25 -17.02 -9.69 7.90
N GLY A 26 -18.00 -9.41 8.76
CA GLY A 26 -18.10 -10.02 10.08
C GLY A 26 -18.47 -11.51 10.00
N ASN A 27 -18.17 -12.22 11.07
CA ASN A 27 -18.62 -13.60 11.28
C ASN A 27 -19.26 -13.71 12.66
N ASP A 28 -19.63 -14.91 13.07
CA ASP A 28 -20.31 -15.14 14.35
C ASP A 28 -19.46 -14.71 15.57
N ASN A 29 -18.16 -14.57 15.41
CA ASN A 29 -17.21 -14.28 16.49
C ASN A 29 -16.56 -12.90 16.40
N ALA A 30 -16.73 -12.18 15.28
CA ALA A 30 -16.09 -10.89 15.06
C ALA A 30 -16.95 -10.00 14.17
N THR A 31 -17.05 -8.72 14.53
CA THR A 31 -17.71 -7.71 13.69
C THR A 31 -16.87 -7.40 12.46
N GLY A 32 -17.54 -7.11 11.36
CA GLY A 32 -16.92 -6.56 10.18
C GLY A 32 -16.39 -5.15 10.43
N TYR A 33 -15.50 -4.69 9.58
CA TYR A 33 -14.95 -3.34 9.65
C TYR A 33 -14.81 -2.74 8.26
N GLN A 34 -14.75 -1.41 8.24
CA GLN A 34 -14.48 -0.64 7.03
C GLN A 34 -13.30 0.29 7.29
N THR A 35 -12.42 0.40 6.32
CA THR A 35 -11.28 1.32 6.39
C THR A 35 -11.28 2.22 5.18
N SER A 36 -10.78 3.43 5.35
CA SER A 36 -10.46 4.33 4.25
C SER A 36 -9.12 4.99 4.51
N THR A 37 -8.32 5.11 3.48
CA THR A 37 -7.03 5.80 3.53
C THR A 37 -6.92 6.72 2.33
N TYR A 38 -6.48 7.94 2.56
CA TYR A 38 -6.17 8.87 1.48
C TYR A 38 -4.95 9.69 1.85
N GLY A 39 -4.23 10.15 0.85
CA GLY A 39 -3.06 10.94 1.11
C GLY A 39 -2.24 11.26 -0.11
N VAL A 40 -1.03 11.74 0.14
CA VAL A 40 -0.09 12.18 -0.88
C VAL A 40 1.28 11.60 -0.60
N LEU A 41 1.93 11.15 -1.68
CA LEU A 41 3.31 10.67 -1.66
C LEU A 41 4.12 11.48 -2.65
N LEU A 42 5.37 11.74 -2.30
CA LEU A 42 6.34 12.47 -3.12
C LEU A 42 7.63 11.66 -3.18
N GLY A 43 8.29 11.71 -4.31
CA GLY A 43 9.54 10.99 -4.47
C GLY A 43 10.50 11.67 -5.44
N LEU A 44 11.76 11.32 -5.29
CA LEU A 44 12.86 11.68 -6.18
C LEU A 44 13.67 10.44 -6.47
N ASP A 45 14.03 10.23 -7.72
CA ASP A 45 14.90 9.14 -8.09
C ASP A 45 15.91 9.57 -9.15
N GLY A 46 16.97 8.82 -9.27
CA GLY A 46 18.02 9.08 -10.23
C GLY A 46 18.74 7.81 -10.62
N GLU A 47 19.46 7.87 -11.72
CA GLU A 47 20.29 6.77 -12.17
C GLU A 47 21.45 6.54 -11.19
N LEU A 48 21.64 5.29 -10.82
CA LEU A 48 22.76 4.81 -10.01
C LEU A 48 23.30 3.57 -10.69
N PHE A 49 24.50 3.60 -11.22
CA PHE A 49 25.08 2.57 -12.08
C PHE A 49 24.31 2.42 -13.41
N ASP A 50 24.86 1.62 -14.31
CA ASP A 50 24.21 1.28 -15.58
C ASP A 50 22.94 0.45 -15.31
N ASP A 51 21.82 0.85 -15.92
CA ASP A 51 20.52 0.17 -15.80
C ASP A 51 19.99 0.06 -14.36
N GLY A 52 20.44 0.94 -13.47
CA GLY A 52 20.00 1.00 -12.09
C GLY A 52 19.46 2.36 -11.70
N ARG A 53 18.50 2.38 -10.80
CA ARG A 53 17.93 3.60 -10.22
C ARG A 53 17.84 3.47 -8.72
N LEU A 54 17.99 4.59 -8.04
CA LEU A 54 17.79 4.70 -6.61
C LEU A 54 16.88 5.90 -6.34
N GLY A 55 15.93 5.76 -5.45
CA GLY A 55 14.99 6.80 -5.11
C GLY A 55 14.69 6.88 -3.65
N VAL A 56 14.22 8.06 -3.25
CA VAL A 56 13.72 8.33 -1.91
C VAL A 56 12.29 8.84 -2.01
N MET A 57 11.49 8.54 -0.99
CA MET A 57 10.11 9.00 -0.94
C MET A 57 9.75 9.50 0.44
N THR A 58 8.78 10.39 0.49
CA THR A 58 8.11 10.82 1.69
C THR A 58 6.63 10.96 1.42
N GLY A 59 5.82 10.97 2.46
CA GLY A 59 4.39 11.15 2.27
C GLY A 59 3.62 11.25 3.55
N TYR A 60 2.36 11.60 3.37
CA TYR A 60 1.38 11.67 4.43
C TYR A 60 0.10 10.99 3.98
N THR A 61 -0.42 10.10 4.80
CA THR A 61 -1.73 9.49 4.59
C THR A 61 -2.55 9.56 5.87
N ARG A 62 -3.86 9.58 5.70
CA ARG A 62 -4.80 9.50 6.81
C ARG A 62 -5.69 8.29 6.64
N THR A 63 -5.72 7.46 7.67
CA THR A 63 -6.53 6.24 7.69
C THR A 63 -7.66 6.43 8.69
N SER A 64 -8.87 6.07 8.28
CA SER A 64 -10.05 6.01 9.14
C SER A 64 -10.56 4.58 9.19
N LEU A 65 -10.90 4.12 10.37
CA LEU A 65 -11.44 2.78 10.59
C LEU A 65 -12.78 2.91 11.30
N ASP A 66 -13.80 2.32 10.71
CA ASP A 66 -15.11 2.17 11.31
C ASP A 66 -15.30 0.68 11.63
N GLY A 67 -15.22 0.36 12.90
CA GLY A 67 -15.50 -0.98 13.39
C GLY A 67 -16.87 -0.97 14.07
N GLY A 68 -17.70 -1.91 13.83
CA GLY A 68 -19.03 -1.96 14.41
C GLY A 68 -19.09 -1.64 15.92
N TYR A 69 -20.28 -1.58 16.49
CA TYR A 69 -20.53 -1.24 17.89
C TYR A 69 -20.02 0.14 18.32
N GLN A 70 -20.14 1.14 17.43
CA GLN A 70 -19.73 2.52 17.70
C GLN A 70 -18.26 2.68 18.07
N SER A 71 -17.41 1.82 17.51
CA SER A 71 -15.96 1.94 17.58
C SER A 71 -15.43 2.62 16.33
N ASP A 72 -14.58 3.60 16.50
CA ASP A 72 -13.90 4.24 15.39
C ASP A 72 -12.44 4.55 15.76
N ALA A 73 -11.63 4.66 14.75
CA ALA A 73 -10.24 5.04 14.90
C ALA A 73 -9.79 5.84 13.68
N HIS A 74 -8.84 6.72 13.87
CA HIS A 74 -8.16 7.36 12.76
C HIS A 74 -6.66 7.45 13.07
N SER A 75 -5.88 7.48 12.01
CA SER A 75 -4.43 7.50 12.10
C SER A 75 -3.88 8.50 11.10
N ASP A 76 -2.99 9.37 11.57
CA ASP A 76 -2.16 10.20 10.71
C ASP A 76 -0.83 9.49 10.53
N ASN A 77 -0.45 9.24 9.27
CA ASN A 77 0.68 8.41 8.93
C ASN A 77 1.71 9.22 8.14
N TYR A 78 2.95 9.17 8.61
CA TYR A 78 4.07 9.89 7.99
C TYR A 78 5.05 8.87 7.46
N HIS A 79 5.33 8.92 6.16
CA HIS A 79 6.10 7.91 5.46
C HIS A 79 7.46 8.44 5.04
N LEU A 80 8.46 7.58 5.15
CA LEU A 80 9.79 7.81 4.59
C LEU A 80 10.23 6.49 3.96
N GLY A 81 10.74 6.55 2.73
CA GLY A 81 11.11 5.34 2.01
C GLY A 81 12.34 5.50 1.15
N LEU A 82 12.93 4.37 0.86
CA LEU A 82 14.06 4.20 -0.03
C LEU A 82 13.74 3.03 -0.96
N TYR A 83 14.00 3.20 -2.25
CA TYR A 83 13.73 2.17 -3.23
C TYR A 83 14.77 2.20 -4.34
N GLY A 84 14.93 1.06 -4.98
CA GLY A 84 15.85 0.94 -6.09
C GLY A 84 15.50 -0.22 -6.99
N ASN A 85 16.05 -0.16 -8.19
CA ASN A 85 15.92 -1.24 -9.14
C ASN A 85 17.18 -1.34 -10.02
N LYS A 86 17.38 -2.51 -10.55
CA LYS A 86 18.42 -2.75 -11.52
C LYS A 86 17.99 -3.82 -12.50
N ARG A 87 18.37 -3.64 -13.76
CA ARG A 87 18.05 -4.58 -14.83
C ARG A 87 19.31 -5.34 -15.24
N PHE A 88 19.16 -6.65 -15.35
CA PHE A 88 20.20 -7.58 -15.81
C PHE A 88 19.65 -8.29 -17.06
N GLY A 89 19.82 -7.68 -18.23
CA GLY A 89 19.21 -8.20 -19.45
C GLY A 89 17.68 -8.19 -19.36
N ALA A 90 17.06 -9.35 -19.48
CA ALA A 90 15.61 -9.49 -19.35
C ALA A 90 15.12 -9.56 -17.90
N LEU A 91 16.00 -9.73 -16.94
CA LEU A 91 15.65 -9.81 -15.52
C LEU A 91 15.72 -8.44 -14.88
N ALA A 92 14.64 -8.04 -14.23
CA ALA A 92 14.59 -6.83 -13.41
C ALA A 92 14.53 -7.21 -11.94
N LEU A 93 15.35 -6.56 -11.13
CA LEU A 93 15.32 -6.69 -9.67
C LEU A 93 14.91 -5.36 -9.07
N ARG A 94 13.97 -5.41 -8.14
CA ARG A 94 13.44 -4.24 -7.42
C ARG A 94 13.48 -4.52 -5.94
N ALA A 95 13.82 -3.50 -5.17
CA ALA A 95 13.81 -3.63 -3.71
C ALA A 95 13.48 -2.27 -3.11
N GLY A 96 12.96 -2.28 -1.92
CA GLY A 96 12.70 -1.05 -1.21
C GLY A 96 12.32 -1.28 0.23
N GLY A 97 12.30 -0.19 0.97
CA GLY A 97 11.87 -0.19 2.35
C GLY A 97 11.20 1.12 2.69
N THR A 98 10.21 1.04 3.55
CA THR A 98 9.54 2.22 4.11
C THR A 98 9.51 2.13 5.61
N TYR A 99 9.53 3.29 6.23
CA TYR A 99 9.27 3.44 7.63
C TYR A 99 8.13 4.44 7.80
N THR A 100 7.12 4.04 8.56
CA THR A 100 5.91 4.84 8.75
C THR A 100 5.67 5.07 10.23
N TRP A 101 5.46 6.33 10.60
CA TRP A 101 5.06 6.72 11.94
C TRP A 101 3.56 6.98 11.94
N HIS A 102 2.86 6.39 12.90
CA HIS A 102 1.42 6.52 13.05
C HIS A 102 1.09 7.28 14.32
N ARG A 103 0.22 8.28 14.19
CA ARG A 103 -0.45 8.90 15.32
C ARG A 103 -1.90 8.43 15.30
N ILE A 104 -2.29 7.65 16.29
CA ILE A 104 -3.55 6.93 16.28
C ILE A 104 -4.45 7.46 17.38
N ASP A 105 -5.69 7.77 17.03
CA ASP A 105 -6.75 8.14 17.97
C ASP A 105 -7.88 7.16 17.83
N THR A 106 -8.30 6.58 18.95
CA THR A 106 -9.39 5.60 19.00
C THR A 106 -10.52 6.12 19.86
N SER A 107 -11.74 5.70 19.56
CA SER A 107 -12.93 6.02 20.31
C SER A 107 -13.88 4.85 20.23
N ARG A 108 -14.41 4.44 21.39
CA ARG A 108 -15.43 3.42 21.46
C ARG A 108 -16.50 3.79 22.47
N SER A 109 -17.72 3.38 22.22
CA SER A 109 -18.83 3.56 23.14
C SER A 109 -19.08 2.25 23.88
N VAL A 110 -19.24 2.35 25.19
CA VAL A 110 -19.55 1.22 26.06
C VAL A 110 -20.90 1.50 26.71
N ASN A 111 -21.85 0.61 26.48
CA ASN A 111 -23.18 0.70 27.06
C ASN A 111 -23.34 -0.40 28.10
N TYR A 112 -23.62 0.00 29.35
CA TYR A 112 -23.91 -0.95 30.41
C TYR A 112 -25.14 -0.45 31.21
N GLY A 113 -26.22 -1.17 31.08
CA GLY A 113 -27.49 -0.79 31.69
C GLY A 113 -28.03 0.53 31.11
N ALA A 114 -28.36 1.47 31.98
CA ALA A 114 -28.81 2.80 31.58
C ALA A 114 -27.67 3.79 31.36
N GLN A 115 -26.44 3.38 31.57
CA GLN A 115 -25.25 4.23 31.43
C GLN A 115 -24.52 3.93 30.12
N SER A 116 -23.94 4.96 29.54
CA SER A 116 -23.06 4.83 28.39
C SER A 116 -21.80 5.66 28.64
N ASP A 117 -20.65 5.07 28.38
CA ASP A 117 -19.35 5.73 28.42
C ASP A 117 -18.74 5.77 27.03
N ARG A 118 -17.99 6.84 26.74
CA ARG A 118 -17.19 6.93 25.52
C ARG A 118 -15.72 6.91 25.94
N GLU A 119 -15.04 5.84 25.56
CA GLU A 119 -13.65 5.63 25.87
C GLU A 119 -12.76 6.11 24.73
N LYS A 120 -11.74 6.89 25.05
CA LYS A 120 -10.82 7.46 24.06
C LYS A 120 -9.37 7.09 24.40
N ALA A 121 -8.58 6.87 23.37
CA ALA A 121 -7.15 6.66 23.52
C ALA A 121 -6.40 7.32 22.37
N SER A 122 -5.20 7.81 22.66
CA SER A 122 -4.25 8.28 21.66
C SER A 122 -2.92 7.60 21.91
N TYR A 123 -2.30 7.08 20.84
CA TYR A 123 -1.01 6.42 20.98
C TYR A 123 -0.25 6.47 19.65
N ASN A 124 1.04 6.17 19.73
CA ASN A 124 1.92 6.15 18.58
C ASN A 124 2.24 4.71 18.16
N ALA A 125 2.44 4.53 16.89
CA ALA A 125 2.85 3.25 16.33
C ALA A 125 3.84 3.48 15.20
N ARG A 126 4.51 2.42 14.77
CA ARG A 126 5.50 2.43 13.71
C ARG A 126 5.35 1.18 12.86
N THR A 127 5.55 1.33 11.57
CA THR A 127 5.56 0.21 10.63
C THR A 127 6.82 0.29 9.80
N GLY A 128 7.59 -0.78 9.80
CA GLY A 128 8.70 -0.97 8.87
C GLY A 128 8.31 -1.97 7.81
N GLN A 129 8.61 -1.69 6.56
CA GLN A 129 8.33 -2.60 5.45
C GLN A 129 9.56 -2.75 4.58
N LEU A 130 9.79 -3.98 4.15
CA LEU A 130 10.83 -4.31 3.18
C LEU A 130 10.21 -5.17 2.10
N PHE A 131 10.61 -4.93 0.86
CA PHE A 131 10.24 -5.83 -0.23
C PHE A 131 11.39 -6.06 -1.19
N ILE A 132 11.34 -7.20 -1.84
CA ILE A 132 12.20 -7.57 -2.96
C ILE A 132 11.34 -8.19 -4.04
N GLU A 133 11.61 -7.84 -5.28
CA GLU A 133 10.82 -8.32 -6.41
C GLU A 133 11.73 -8.64 -7.58
N SER A 134 11.42 -9.71 -8.27
CA SER A 134 12.04 -10.05 -9.54
C SER A 134 10.97 -10.09 -10.64
N GLY A 135 11.29 -9.56 -11.79
CA GLY A 135 10.43 -9.60 -12.97
C GLY A 135 11.23 -10.00 -14.19
N TYR A 136 10.61 -10.79 -15.06
CA TYR A 136 11.23 -11.23 -16.30
C TYR A 136 10.52 -10.58 -17.48
N ASP A 137 11.28 -9.92 -18.34
CA ASP A 137 10.73 -9.28 -19.53
C ASP A 137 10.49 -10.32 -20.61
N TRP A 138 9.22 -10.59 -20.85
CA TRP A 138 8.77 -11.53 -21.87
C TRP A 138 7.90 -10.75 -22.88
N THR A 139 8.55 -9.94 -23.70
CA THR A 139 7.91 -8.97 -24.56
C THR A 139 7.77 -9.53 -25.98
N ASN A 140 6.61 -9.33 -26.58
CA ASN A 140 6.40 -9.50 -28.01
C ASN A 140 6.17 -8.13 -28.69
N ASP A 141 5.87 -8.14 -30.00
CA ASP A 141 5.79 -6.90 -30.79
C ASP A 141 4.64 -5.96 -30.40
N THR A 142 3.61 -6.47 -29.72
CA THR A 142 2.41 -5.70 -29.42
C THR A 142 2.18 -5.48 -27.92
N VAL A 143 2.62 -6.40 -27.09
CA VAL A 143 2.37 -6.37 -25.63
C VAL A 143 3.63 -6.69 -24.88
N ASN A 144 3.95 -5.88 -23.90
CA ASN A 144 4.99 -6.18 -22.92
C ASN A 144 4.39 -7.05 -21.82
N LEU A 145 4.98 -8.22 -21.61
CA LEU A 145 4.59 -9.14 -20.55
C LEU A 145 5.71 -9.26 -19.54
N GLU A 146 5.37 -9.27 -18.26
CA GLU A 146 6.35 -9.44 -17.18
C GLU A 146 5.78 -10.35 -16.11
N PRO A 147 6.09 -11.65 -16.13
CA PRO A 147 5.90 -12.47 -14.93
C PRO A 147 6.80 -11.96 -13.81
N PHE A 148 6.28 -11.95 -12.60
CA PHE A 148 7.01 -11.41 -11.46
C PHE A 148 6.77 -12.22 -10.20
N ALA A 149 7.73 -12.12 -9.28
CA ALA A 149 7.64 -12.65 -7.94
C ALA A 149 8.05 -11.57 -6.95
N ASN A 150 7.25 -11.34 -5.95
CA ASN A 150 7.47 -10.35 -4.91
C ASN A 150 7.44 -11.00 -3.54
N LEU A 151 8.35 -10.60 -2.68
CA LEU A 151 8.37 -10.98 -1.28
C LEU A 151 8.40 -9.72 -0.44
N ALA A 152 7.45 -9.59 0.48
CA ALA A 152 7.29 -8.42 1.33
C ALA A 152 7.25 -8.82 2.80
N TYR A 153 7.97 -8.06 3.61
CA TYR A 153 8.00 -8.23 5.06
C TYR A 153 7.54 -6.93 5.70
N THR A 154 6.62 -7.03 6.66
CA THR A 154 6.08 -5.91 7.40
C THR A 154 6.25 -6.16 8.88
N HIS A 155 6.77 -5.19 9.60
CA HIS A 155 6.88 -5.21 11.05
C HIS A 155 6.15 -3.99 11.63
N TYR A 156 5.15 -4.24 12.43
CA TYR A 156 4.34 -3.23 13.11
C TYR A 156 4.65 -3.27 14.62
N ARG A 157 4.76 -2.08 15.20
CA ARG A 157 4.98 -1.93 16.65
C ARG A 157 4.19 -0.75 17.15
N ASN A 158 3.43 -0.93 18.23
CA ASN A 158 2.73 0.16 18.88
C ASN A 158 3.23 0.38 20.32
N GLU A 159 3.02 1.59 20.82
CA GLU A 159 3.13 1.90 22.23
C GLU A 159 1.93 1.35 22.98
N GLY A 160 2.02 1.26 24.32
CA GLY A 160 0.89 0.84 25.13
C GLY A 160 -0.31 1.76 24.96
N ILE A 161 -1.49 1.17 24.95
CA ILE A 161 -2.76 1.87 24.81
C ILE A 161 -3.32 2.15 26.21
N ASN A 162 -3.76 3.39 26.43
CA ASN A 162 -4.35 3.81 27.69
C ASN A 162 -5.60 4.64 27.39
N GLU A 163 -6.76 4.05 27.60
CA GLU A 163 -8.04 4.72 27.34
C GLU A 163 -8.41 5.66 28.48
N HIS A 164 -9.11 6.73 28.13
CA HIS A 164 -9.68 7.69 29.07
C HIS A 164 -11.15 7.91 28.74
N GLY A 165 -11.93 8.33 29.72
CA GLY A 165 -13.30 8.74 29.51
C GLY A 165 -14.34 8.08 30.37
N GLY A 166 -14.00 7.06 31.15
CA GLY A 166 -14.96 6.41 32.04
C GLY A 166 -14.43 5.21 32.77
N ALA A 167 -15.30 4.55 33.52
CA ALA A 167 -14.95 3.40 34.34
C ALA A 167 -14.59 2.15 33.52
N ALA A 168 -15.00 2.10 32.25
CA ALA A 168 -14.71 0.98 31.36
C ALA A 168 -13.43 1.17 30.54
N ALA A 169 -12.62 2.16 30.83
CA ALA A 169 -11.37 2.43 30.13
C ALA A 169 -10.38 1.28 30.29
N LEU A 170 -9.75 0.91 29.19
CA LEU A 170 -8.79 -0.19 29.12
C LEU A 170 -7.36 0.33 29.00
N ARG A 171 -6.43 -0.50 29.47
CA ARG A 171 -5.00 -0.26 29.30
C ARG A 171 -4.40 -1.44 28.58
N GLY A 172 -3.67 -1.17 27.51
CA GLY A 172 -2.97 -2.20 26.73
C GLY A 172 -1.46 -2.01 26.79
N ASP A 173 -0.74 -3.12 26.77
CA ASP A 173 0.72 -3.10 26.72
C ASP A 173 1.24 -2.87 25.31
N LYS A 174 2.55 -2.59 25.18
CA LYS A 174 3.23 -2.51 23.89
C LYS A 174 3.09 -3.82 23.14
N GLN A 175 2.77 -3.72 21.85
CA GLN A 175 2.59 -4.88 20.98
C GLN A 175 3.45 -4.74 19.72
N SER A 176 3.93 -5.87 19.24
CA SER A 176 4.62 -5.92 17.95
C SER A 176 4.14 -7.11 17.14
N GLN A 177 4.09 -6.94 15.83
CA GLN A 177 3.63 -7.97 14.91
C GLN A 177 4.44 -7.93 13.64
N SER A 178 4.66 -9.10 13.07
CA SER A 178 5.34 -9.24 11.78
C SER A 178 4.50 -10.06 10.83
N ALA A 179 4.60 -9.71 9.56
CA ALA A 179 3.89 -10.42 8.49
C ALA A 179 4.81 -10.55 7.28
N THR A 180 4.75 -11.69 6.64
CA THR A 180 5.47 -11.94 5.40
C THR A 180 4.47 -12.40 4.35
N ALA A 181 4.56 -11.82 3.16
CA ALA A 181 3.69 -12.16 2.05
C ALA A 181 4.49 -12.35 0.77
N SER A 182 4.12 -13.31 -0.04
CA SER A 182 4.62 -13.45 -1.39
C SER A 182 3.52 -13.19 -2.40
N THR A 183 3.87 -12.59 -3.52
CA THR A 183 2.95 -12.39 -4.65
C THR A 183 3.60 -12.92 -5.91
N LEU A 184 2.89 -13.80 -6.59
CA LEU A 184 3.27 -14.27 -7.92
C LEU A 184 2.24 -13.76 -8.90
N GLY A 185 2.71 -13.22 -10.02
CA GLY A 185 1.76 -12.64 -10.96
C GLY A 185 2.34 -12.35 -12.32
N LEU A 186 1.50 -11.72 -13.12
CA LEU A 186 1.81 -11.31 -14.47
C LEU A 186 1.40 -9.86 -14.66
N ARG A 187 2.30 -9.06 -15.20
CA ARG A 187 2.02 -7.69 -15.64
C ARG A 187 2.01 -7.66 -17.16
N ALA A 188 1.12 -6.85 -17.69
CA ALA A 188 1.04 -6.59 -19.12
C ALA A 188 0.88 -5.11 -19.36
N ASP A 189 1.55 -4.59 -20.36
CA ASP A 189 1.34 -3.22 -20.80
C ASP A 189 1.41 -3.12 -22.33
N THR A 190 0.70 -2.13 -22.87
CA THR A 190 0.73 -1.82 -24.30
C THR A 190 0.76 -0.31 -24.47
N GLN A 191 1.40 0.15 -25.52
CA GLN A 191 1.57 1.57 -25.81
C GLN A 191 1.09 1.87 -27.22
N TRP A 192 0.50 3.05 -27.39
CA TRP A 192 0.16 3.59 -28.71
C TRP A 192 0.24 5.11 -28.67
N GLN A 193 0.22 5.71 -29.83
CA GLN A 193 0.14 7.15 -29.98
C GLN A 193 -1.21 7.58 -30.51
N ALA A 194 -1.82 8.57 -29.86
CA ALA A 194 -3.03 9.23 -30.28
C ALA A 194 -2.71 10.71 -30.47
N ASP A 195 -2.71 11.20 -31.70
CA ASP A 195 -2.45 12.61 -32.04
C ASP A 195 -1.17 13.16 -31.41
N SER A 196 -0.05 12.45 -31.54
CA SER A 196 1.26 12.77 -30.98
C SER A 196 1.37 12.65 -29.45
N VAL A 197 0.34 12.16 -28.77
CA VAL A 197 0.36 11.85 -27.34
C VAL A 197 0.60 10.36 -27.15
N ALA A 198 1.62 10.01 -26.37
CA ALA A 198 1.89 8.62 -26.03
C ALA A 198 0.99 8.20 -24.86
N ILE A 199 0.28 7.09 -25.04
CA ILE A 199 -0.62 6.52 -24.04
C ILE A 199 -0.22 5.07 -23.80
N ALA A 200 -0.27 4.64 -22.56
CA ALA A 200 -0.09 3.25 -22.21
C ALA A 200 -1.20 2.76 -21.31
N LEU A 201 -1.61 1.54 -21.57
CA LEU A 201 -2.45 0.76 -20.67
C LEU A 201 -1.61 -0.31 -20.01
N ARG A 202 -1.83 -0.54 -18.73
CA ARG A 202 -1.16 -1.56 -17.95
C ARG A 202 -2.16 -2.31 -17.08
N GLY A 203 -1.86 -3.58 -16.87
CA GLY A 203 -2.65 -4.44 -16.03
C GLY A 203 -1.76 -5.39 -15.25
N GLU A 204 -2.25 -5.83 -14.13
CA GLU A 204 -1.57 -6.80 -13.28
C GLU A 204 -2.58 -7.75 -12.70
N LEU A 205 -2.21 -9.03 -12.69
CA LEU A 205 -2.97 -10.08 -12.02
C LEU A 205 -2.00 -10.91 -11.21
N GLY A 206 -2.32 -11.14 -9.94
CA GLY A 206 -1.44 -11.86 -9.05
C GLY A 206 -2.17 -12.68 -8.01
N TRP A 207 -1.44 -13.62 -7.44
CA TRP A 207 -1.85 -14.41 -6.29
C TRP A 207 -0.92 -14.06 -5.13
N GLN A 208 -1.50 -13.64 -4.02
CA GLN A 208 -0.77 -13.30 -2.81
C GLN A 208 -0.99 -14.37 -1.75
N HIS A 209 0.09 -14.80 -1.14
CA HIS A 209 0.07 -15.78 -0.06
C HIS A 209 0.73 -15.19 1.19
N GLN A 210 0.07 -15.35 2.33
CA GLN A 210 0.56 -14.91 3.63
C GLN A 210 1.21 -16.05 4.38
N TYR A 211 2.35 -15.78 4.99
CA TYR A 211 3.09 -16.75 5.80
C TYR A 211 2.94 -16.40 7.27
N GLY A 212 3.00 -17.42 8.14
CA GLY A 212 2.96 -17.26 9.58
C GLY A 212 1.56 -17.34 10.17
N LYS A 213 1.44 -16.94 11.42
CA LYS A 213 0.16 -16.95 12.11
C LYS A 213 -0.63 -15.70 11.74
N LEU A 214 -1.88 -15.91 11.32
CA LEU A 214 -2.81 -14.82 11.07
C LEU A 214 -3.55 -14.52 12.39
N GLU A 215 -3.00 -13.64 13.21
CA GLU A 215 -3.69 -13.21 14.42
C GLU A 215 -4.70 -12.12 14.09
N ARG A 216 -5.92 -12.27 14.58
CA ARG A 216 -7.05 -11.44 14.16
C ARG A 216 -7.31 -10.22 15.03
N LYS A 217 -6.79 -10.15 16.25
CA LYS A 217 -7.38 -9.28 17.26
C LYS A 217 -7.05 -7.79 17.16
N THR A 218 -5.83 -7.41 16.97
CA THR A 218 -5.45 -6.00 16.97
C THR A 218 -4.87 -5.56 15.65
N GLN A 219 -4.70 -6.50 14.80
CA GLN A 219 -3.97 -6.32 13.55
C GLN A 219 -4.72 -5.51 12.52
N LEU A 220 -6.03 -5.56 12.59
CA LEU A 220 -6.87 -5.01 11.53
C LEU A 220 -6.88 -3.49 11.51
N MET A 221 -6.60 -2.85 12.63
CA MET A 221 -6.60 -1.41 12.73
C MET A 221 -5.42 -0.74 12.04
N PHE A 222 -4.28 -1.40 11.92
CA PHE A 222 -3.02 -0.72 11.68
C PHE A 222 -2.26 -1.16 10.42
N LYS A 223 -2.84 -2.00 9.62
CA LYS A 223 -2.12 -2.63 8.51
C LYS A 223 -2.27 -1.93 7.16
N ARG A 224 -2.91 -0.79 7.11
CA ARG A 224 -3.35 -0.24 5.84
C ARG A 224 -2.74 1.09 5.50
N THR A 225 -1.52 1.27 5.87
CA THR A 225 -0.90 2.57 5.66
C THR A 225 0.05 2.59 4.49
N ASP A 226 0.15 1.49 3.78
CA ASP A 226 1.12 1.42 2.74
C ASP A 226 0.51 1.58 1.36
N ALA A 227 0.83 2.66 0.76
CA ALA A 227 0.44 2.96 -0.59
C ALA A 227 1.63 3.17 -1.52
N ALA A 228 2.83 3.27 -0.97
CA ALA A 228 3.99 3.64 -1.76
C ALA A 228 4.45 2.52 -2.69
N PHE A 229 4.35 1.28 -2.24
CA PHE A 229 4.87 0.14 -2.97
C PHE A 229 3.81 -0.87 -3.35
N ASP A 230 2.55 -0.52 -3.26
CA ASP A 230 1.45 -1.45 -3.50
C ASP A 230 1.53 -2.73 -2.66
N VAL A 231 2.24 -2.68 -1.54
CA VAL A 231 2.24 -3.76 -0.57
C VAL A 231 1.01 -3.56 0.28
N ASN A 232 0.00 -4.31 -0.02
CA ASN A 232 -1.27 -4.20 0.67
C ASN A 232 -1.18 -4.76 2.08
N SER A 233 -2.09 -4.31 2.91
CA SER A 233 -2.27 -4.81 4.26
C SER A 233 -2.36 -6.33 4.29
N VAL A 234 -1.96 -6.90 5.39
CA VAL A 234 -2.09 -8.36 5.62
C VAL A 234 -3.56 -8.75 5.51
N PRO A 235 -3.94 -9.59 4.55
CA PRO A 235 -5.33 -10.05 4.45
C PRO A 235 -5.70 -10.94 5.62
N VAL A 236 -6.98 -10.99 5.93
CA VAL A 236 -7.52 -11.89 6.95
C VAL A 236 -7.37 -13.35 6.52
N SER A 237 -7.27 -13.61 5.21
CA SER A 237 -7.07 -14.94 4.64
C SER A 237 -5.62 -15.11 4.19
N ARG A 238 -5.14 -16.36 4.17
CA ARG A 238 -3.79 -16.67 3.69
C ARG A 238 -3.60 -16.38 2.22
N ASP A 239 -4.62 -16.58 1.42
CA ASP A 239 -4.55 -16.43 -0.03
C ASP A 239 -5.49 -15.35 -0.50
N GLY A 240 -5.03 -14.55 -1.43
CA GLY A 240 -5.81 -13.49 -2.03
C GLY A 240 -5.44 -13.27 -3.48
N ALA A 241 -6.37 -12.72 -4.24
CA ALA A 241 -6.15 -12.29 -5.61
C ALA A 241 -5.84 -10.79 -5.64
N VAL A 242 -4.89 -10.41 -6.49
CA VAL A 242 -4.51 -9.02 -6.71
C VAL A 242 -4.81 -8.67 -8.15
N LEU A 243 -5.52 -7.57 -8.36
CA LEU A 243 -5.85 -7.06 -9.67
C LEU A 243 -5.51 -5.58 -9.72
N LYS A 244 -4.76 -5.16 -10.74
CA LYS A 244 -4.43 -3.74 -10.94
C LYS A 244 -4.65 -3.37 -12.39
N ALA A 245 -5.05 -2.13 -12.62
CA ALA A 245 -5.20 -1.56 -13.94
C ALA A 245 -4.76 -0.09 -13.90
N GLY A 246 -4.19 0.38 -14.98
CA GLY A 246 -3.74 1.75 -15.02
C GLY A 246 -3.58 2.28 -16.43
N VAL A 247 -3.54 3.60 -16.52
CA VAL A 247 -3.27 4.32 -17.77
C VAL A 247 -2.23 5.39 -17.48
N ASP A 248 -1.26 5.51 -18.39
CA ASP A 248 -0.23 6.54 -18.33
C ASP A 248 -0.30 7.36 -19.62
N VAL A 249 -0.24 8.68 -19.46
CA VAL A 249 -0.32 9.62 -20.58
C VAL A 249 0.90 10.54 -20.51
N ALA A 250 1.70 10.54 -21.56
CA ALA A 250 2.80 11.50 -21.68
C ALA A 250 2.22 12.85 -22.10
N VAL A 251 2.10 13.78 -21.15
CA VAL A 251 1.51 15.10 -21.40
C VAL A 251 2.49 16.05 -22.08
N ASN A 252 3.81 15.81 -21.94
CA ASN A 252 4.86 16.46 -22.68
C ASN A 252 6.13 15.59 -22.67
N LYS A 253 7.24 16.11 -23.16
CA LYS A 253 8.53 15.38 -23.25
C LYS A 253 9.09 14.98 -21.88
N ASN A 254 8.68 15.66 -20.81
CA ASN A 254 9.27 15.52 -19.49
C ASN A 254 8.27 15.08 -18.43
N ALA A 255 6.99 14.95 -18.76
CA ALA A 255 5.96 14.69 -17.77
C ALA A 255 5.00 13.58 -18.21
N VAL A 256 4.68 12.69 -17.28
CA VAL A 256 3.72 11.59 -17.47
C VAL A 256 2.67 11.68 -16.37
N LEU A 257 1.41 11.71 -16.78
CA LEU A 257 0.26 11.59 -15.90
C LEU A 257 -0.15 10.13 -15.80
N SER A 258 -0.36 9.63 -14.58
CA SER A 258 -0.73 8.24 -14.32
C SER A 258 -2.01 8.18 -13.51
N LEU A 259 -2.91 7.30 -13.92
CA LEU A 259 -4.12 6.96 -13.17
C LEU A 259 -4.14 5.46 -12.97
N GLY A 260 -4.45 5.03 -11.76
CA GLY A 260 -4.41 3.61 -11.43
C GLY A 260 -5.56 3.18 -10.52
N TYR A 261 -5.89 1.91 -10.65
CA TYR A 261 -6.83 1.20 -9.79
C TYR A 261 -6.18 -0.10 -9.33
N GLY A 262 -6.38 -0.45 -8.06
CA GLY A 262 -5.96 -1.73 -7.51
C GLY A 262 -7.06 -2.36 -6.70
N GLY A 263 -7.14 -3.68 -6.77
CA GLY A 263 -8.07 -4.46 -5.98
C GLY A 263 -7.38 -5.66 -5.37
N GLN A 264 -7.76 -6.01 -4.17
CA GLN A 264 -7.32 -7.23 -3.51
C GLN A 264 -8.56 -7.94 -2.96
N LEU A 265 -8.70 -9.20 -3.31
CA LEU A 265 -9.85 -10.01 -2.93
C LEU A 265 -9.37 -11.28 -2.22
N SER A 266 -9.99 -11.56 -1.10
CA SER A 266 -9.85 -12.83 -0.39
C SER A 266 -11.23 -13.27 0.11
N SER A 267 -11.31 -14.42 0.76
CA SER A 267 -12.60 -15.03 1.09
C SER A 267 -13.53 -14.15 1.93
N ASN A 268 -12.98 -13.26 2.77
CA ASN A 268 -13.76 -12.42 3.67
C ASN A 268 -13.23 -10.97 3.73
N HIS A 269 -12.41 -10.58 2.75
CA HIS A 269 -11.76 -9.29 2.73
C HIS A 269 -11.72 -8.75 1.32
N GLN A 270 -12.05 -7.47 1.17
CA GLN A 270 -11.98 -6.75 -0.09
C GLN A 270 -11.33 -5.41 0.12
N ASP A 271 -10.41 -5.06 -0.76
CA ASP A 271 -9.66 -3.82 -0.70
C ASP A 271 -9.62 -3.19 -2.09
N ASN A 272 -9.91 -1.89 -2.18
CA ASN A 272 -9.92 -1.15 -3.43
C ASN A 272 -9.08 0.10 -3.26
N SER A 273 -8.26 0.41 -4.24
CA SER A 273 -7.45 1.61 -4.22
C SER A 273 -7.49 2.32 -5.58
N VAL A 274 -7.42 3.63 -5.53
CA VAL A 274 -7.24 4.48 -6.71
C VAL A 274 -6.07 5.41 -6.46
N ASN A 275 -5.38 5.77 -7.52
CA ASN A 275 -4.31 6.74 -7.43
C ASN A 275 -4.24 7.58 -8.70
N ALA A 276 -3.74 8.80 -8.53
CA ALA A 276 -3.41 9.70 -9.60
C ALA A 276 -2.02 10.26 -9.33
N GLY A 277 -1.16 10.24 -10.31
CA GLY A 277 0.21 10.68 -10.13
C GLY A 277 0.74 11.44 -11.32
N MET A 278 1.84 12.15 -11.08
CA MET A 278 2.59 12.85 -12.09
C MET A 278 4.07 12.54 -11.89
N THR A 279 4.74 12.22 -12.96
CA THR A 279 6.18 12.00 -12.98
C THR A 279 6.83 13.02 -13.88
N TRP A 280 7.86 13.70 -13.39
CA TRP A 280 8.66 14.68 -14.13
C TRP A 280 10.08 14.12 -14.29
N ARG A 281 10.65 14.30 -15.49
CA ARG A 281 12.03 13.94 -15.81
C ARG A 281 12.83 15.23 -16.10
N PHE A 282 14.02 15.34 -15.55
CA PHE A 282 14.89 16.49 -15.70
C PHE A 282 16.37 16.12 -15.70
#